data_afed0aaf1cb641392a8c74ff78ff4f94
#
_entry.id   afed0aaf1cb641392a8c74ff78ff4f94
#
_cell.length_a   1.000
_cell.length_b   1.000
_cell.length_c   1.000
_cell.angle_alpha   90.00
_cell.angle_beta   90.00
_cell.angle_gamma   90.00
#
_symmetry.space_group_name_H-M   'P 1'
#
loop_
_entity.id
_entity.type
_entity.pdbx_description
1 polymer ?
#
loop_
_entity_poly.entity_id
_entity_poly.type
_entity_poly.pdbx_seq_one_letter_code
_entity_poly.pdbx_strand_id
1 'polypeptide(L)'
;MISNCRNSIIETENVVKKFSIRKPSLFNLIARYSEIGSFYMDDRFLKWAYNVENCGTYLEFYNFEKAGLKLKTGNFCRDRLCAMCNWRRSLRMFAKLSKIIQSKQYQDTGYKNLFLTLTVKNCNIDELHNSIENIFYGFKKFVQHKAIKNAVKGYFRALEISYNSKDKTFHPHLHVILAVPKSYFSKHYYISQEKFTYYWQKSLAVDYKPICDIRKFKDNKGIAEASKYCIKTDDKFLDSISDEALRTLRLELQFIRLIGFAGIFRDIARQLKLTINDDVVENDLPEDDVLIEILKYRWSVGLKNYEIFETEKVGF
;
A
#
# COMPACT_ATOMS: atom_id res chain seq x y z
N MET A 1 7.79 -39.81 -3.67
CA MET A 1 6.50 -39.30 -3.12
C MET A 1 6.63 -38.60 -1.74
N ILE A 2 7.43 -39.13 -0.79
CA ILE A 2 7.54 -38.53 0.57
C ILE A 2 8.25 -37.18 0.61
N SER A 3 9.20 -36.89 -0.29
CA SER A 3 9.92 -35.63 -0.38
C SER A 3 9.04 -34.47 -0.87
N ASN A 4 8.15 -34.72 -1.82
CA ASN A 4 7.24 -33.68 -2.36
C ASN A 4 6.16 -33.27 -1.32
N CYS A 5 5.70 -34.21 -0.50
CA CYS A 5 4.71 -33.92 0.55
C CYS A 5 5.30 -33.05 1.67
N ARG A 6 6.56 -33.27 2.09
CA ARG A 6 7.24 -32.44 3.09
C ARG A 6 7.50 -31.02 2.57
N ASN A 7 7.92 -30.86 1.34
CA ASN A 7 8.14 -29.53 0.76
C ASN A 7 6.83 -28.72 0.64
N SER A 8 5.72 -29.36 0.27
CA SER A 8 4.42 -28.70 0.21
C SER A 8 3.90 -28.24 1.58
N ILE A 9 4.11 -29.04 2.62
CA ILE A 9 3.72 -28.68 3.99
C ILE A 9 4.54 -27.48 4.49
N ILE A 10 5.86 -27.47 4.29
CA ILE A 10 6.74 -26.35 4.68
C ILE A 10 6.38 -25.07 3.92
N GLU A 11 6.06 -25.14 2.64
CA GLU A 11 5.62 -23.99 1.85
C GLU A 11 4.27 -23.47 2.35
N THR A 12 3.33 -24.33 2.66
CA THR A 12 2.02 -24.01 3.21
C THR A 12 2.14 -23.29 4.55
N GLU A 13 2.94 -23.81 5.47
CA GLU A 13 3.24 -23.20 6.76
C GLU A 13 3.86 -21.81 6.60
N ASN A 14 4.80 -21.63 5.68
CA ASN A 14 5.43 -20.34 5.42
C ASN A 14 4.48 -19.29 4.88
N VAL A 15 3.49 -19.67 4.07
CA VAL A 15 2.47 -18.74 3.56
C VAL A 15 1.56 -18.28 4.68
N VAL A 16 1.04 -19.21 5.49
CA VAL A 16 0.13 -18.93 6.61
C VAL A 16 0.84 -18.15 7.72
N LYS A 17 2.10 -18.45 8.00
CA LYS A 17 2.94 -17.73 8.98
C LYS A 17 3.03 -16.22 8.69
N LYS A 18 2.97 -15.80 7.41
CA LYS A 18 2.94 -14.37 7.06
C LYS A 18 1.72 -13.64 7.61
N PHE A 19 0.63 -14.34 7.85
CA PHE A 19 -0.57 -13.79 8.49
C PHE A 19 -0.46 -13.83 10.01
N SER A 20 0.00 -14.95 10.59
CA SER A 20 0.08 -15.11 12.04
C SER A 20 0.98 -14.08 12.72
N ILE A 21 2.12 -13.75 12.13
CA ILE A 21 3.06 -12.74 12.68
C ILE A 21 2.47 -11.32 12.74
N ARG A 22 1.33 -11.05 12.08
CA ARG A 22 0.67 -9.74 12.06
C ARG A 22 -0.52 -9.63 12.99
N LYS A 23 -1.00 -10.75 13.51
CA LYS A 23 -2.15 -10.77 14.42
C LYS A 23 -1.86 -10.06 15.75
N PRO A 24 -0.69 -10.21 16.39
CA PRO A 24 -0.41 -9.55 17.67
C PRO A 24 -0.57 -8.02 17.61
N SER A 25 -0.08 -7.35 16.56
CA SER A 25 -0.20 -5.89 16.44
C SER A 25 -1.64 -5.39 16.25
N LEU A 26 -2.61 -6.28 15.98
CA LEU A 26 -4.01 -5.89 15.92
C LEU A 26 -4.62 -5.70 17.32
N PHE A 27 -4.11 -6.41 18.35
CA PHE A 27 -4.67 -6.31 19.70
C PHE A 27 -4.51 -4.90 20.28
N ASN A 28 -3.37 -4.25 20.07
CA ASN A 28 -3.16 -2.89 20.49
C ASN A 28 -4.14 -1.93 19.78
N LEU A 29 -4.30 -2.06 18.47
CA LEU A 29 -5.26 -1.23 17.72
C LEU A 29 -6.71 -1.45 18.16
N ILE A 30 -7.11 -2.69 18.49
CA ILE A 30 -8.44 -3.02 19.01
C ILE A 30 -8.68 -2.31 20.34
N ALA A 31 -7.74 -2.43 21.29
CA ALA A 31 -7.82 -1.79 22.59
C ALA A 31 -7.98 -0.26 22.45
N ARG A 32 -7.09 0.37 21.66
CA ARG A 32 -7.11 1.81 21.41
C ARG A 32 -8.43 2.27 20.77
N TYR A 33 -8.95 1.53 19.78
CA TYR A 33 -10.25 1.87 19.17
C TYR A 33 -11.40 1.72 20.16
N SER A 34 -11.38 0.69 21.01
CA SER A 34 -12.40 0.49 22.04
C SER A 34 -12.40 1.63 23.08
N GLU A 35 -11.20 2.04 23.54
CA GLU A 35 -11.02 3.16 24.45
C GLU A 35 -11.49 4.47 23.83
N ILE A 36 -11.07 4.79 22.59
CA ILE A 36 -11.51 5.98 21.86
C ILE A 36 -13.04 5.97 21.68
N GLY A 37 -13.61 4.84 21.26
CA GLY A 37 -15.05 4.72 21.06
C GLY A 37 -15.85 4.97 22.34
N SER A 38 -15.38 4.42 23.46
CA SER A 38 -16.00 4.62 24.76
C SER A 38 -15.83 6.04 25.29
N PHE A 39 -14.63 6.61 25.22
CA PHE A 39 -14.33 7.93 25.74
C PHE A 39 -15.05 9.05 24.98
N TYR A 40 -15.06 8.98 23.65
CA TYR A 40 -15.69 10.00 22.79
C TYR A 40 -17.15 9.67 22.46
N MET A 41 -17.73 8.58 22.99
CA MET A 41 -19.08 8.09 22.67
C MET A 41 -19.28 7.96 21.13
N ASP A 42 -18.30 7.40 20.44
CA ASP A 42 -18.28 7.28 18.98
C ASP A 42 -18.37 5.81 18.54
N ASP A 43 -19.57 5.37 18.25
CA ASP A 43 -19.89 3.98 17.86
C ASP A 43 -19.11 3.51 16.62
N ARG A 44 -18.62 4.44 15.79
CA ARG A 44 -17.79 4.08 14.63
C ARG A 44 -16.49 3.40 15.07
N PHE A 45 -15.87 3.87 16.16
CA PHE A 45 -14.65 3.28 16.69
C PHE A 45 -14.90 1.93 17.33
N LEU A 46 -16.00 1.73 18.03
CA LEU A 46 -16.41 0.43 18.56
C LEU A 46 -16.65 -0.58 17.42
N LYS A 47 -17.31 -0.15 16.35
CA LYS A 47 -17.49 -0.96 15.15
C LYS A 47 -16.17 -1.28 14.44
N TRP A 48 -15.24 -0.34 14.38
CA TRP A 48 -13.91 -0.59 13.79
C TRP A 48 -13.08 -1.52 14.67
N ALA A 49 -13.14 -1.40 15.99
CA ALA A 49 -12.52 -2.34 16.93
C ALA A 49 -13.00 -3.77 16.66
N TYR A 50 -14.31 -3.99 16.61
CA TYR A 50 -14.90 -5.29 16.28
C TYR A 50 -14.46 -5.82 14.90
N ASN A 51 -14.44 -4.97 13.89
CA ASN A 51 -13.99 -5.37 12.55
C ASN A 51 -12.50 -5.76 12.53
N VAL A 52 -11.65 -5.04 13.27
CA VAL A 52 -10.21 -5.34 13.37
C VAL A 52 -9.98 -6.62 14.16
N GLU A 53 -10.74 -6.89 15.22
CA GLU A 53 -10.71 -8.13 15.98
C GLU A 53 -10.94 -9.35 15.10
N ASN A 54 -11.96 -9.26 14.23
CA ASN A 54 -12.30 -10.30 13.28
C ASN A 54 -11.36 -10.37 12.06
N CYS A 55 -10.47 -9.40 11.90
CA CYS A 55 -9.60 -9.33 10.72
C CYS A 55 -8.66 -10.53 10.62
N GLY A 56 -8.81 -11.31 9.55
CA GLY A 56 -8.00 -12.49 9.28
C GLY A 56 -8.21 -13.62 10.30
N THR A 57 -9.36 -13.71 10.97
CA THR A 57 -9.68 -14.88 11.81
C THR A 57 -10.04 -16.11 11.00
N TYR A 58 -10.47 -15.90 9.76
CA TYR A 58 -10.72 -16.92 8.76
C TYR A 58 -9.89 -16.64 7.51
N LEU A 59 -9.25 -17.68 6.96
CA LEU A 59 -8.51 -17.64 5.70
C LEU A 59 -8.83 -18.89 4.90
N GLU A 60 -9.08 -18.71 3.60
CA GLU A 60 -9.30 -19.80 2.64
C GLU A 60 -8.24 -19.72 1.55
N PHE A 61 -7.55 -20.82 1.36
CA PHE A 61 -6.51 -20.96 0.35
C PHE A 61 -6.89 -22.02 -0.67
N TYR A 62 -6.55 -21.75 -1.91
CA TYR A 62 -6.58 -22.72 -3.00
C TYR A 62 -5.15 -23.20 -3.26
N ASN A 63 -4.96 -24.52 -3.27
CA ASN A 63 -3.69 -25.14 -3.59
C ASN A 63 -3.73 -25.63 -5.03
N PHE A 64 -2.88 -25.04 -5.86
CA PHE A 64 -2.76 -25.36 -7.28
C PHE A 64 -1.54 -26.24 -7.53
N GLU A 65 -1.61 -27.05 -8.59
CA GLU A 65 -0.55 -28.01 -8.95
C GLU A 65 0.82 -27.32 -9.19
N LYS A 66 0.83 -26.21 -9.94
CA LYS A 66 2.05 -25.50 -10.31
C LYS A 66 2.29 -24.26 -9.47
N ALA A 67 1.25 -23.46 -9.23
CA ALA A 67 1.36 -22.20 -8.52
C ALA A 67 1.37 -22.35 -6.98
N GLY A 68 1.08 -23.55 -6.46
CA GLY A 68 1.01 -23.82 -5.02
C GLY A 68 -0.12 -23.06 -4.33
N LEU A 69 0.08 -22.74 -3.06
CA LEU A 69 -0.96 -22.16 -2.20
C LEU A 69 -1.21 -20.69 -2.50
N LYS A 70 -2.45 -20.35 -2.86
CA LYS A 70 -2.92 -18.98 -3.11
C LYS A 70 -4.10 -18.65 -2.20
N LEU A 71 -4.04 -17.49 -1.56
CA LEU A 71 -5.18 -17.01 -0.77
C LEU A 71 -6.36 -16.73 -1.68
N LYS A 72 -7.48 -17.41 -1.47
CA LYS A 72 -8.75 -17.17 -2.17
C LYS A 72 -9.53 -16.05 -1.49
N THR A 73 -9.78 -16.19 -0.20
CA THR A 73 -10.55 -15.20 0.58
C THR A 73 -10.16 -15.21 2.05
N GLY A 74 -10.73 -14.30 2.81
CA GLY A 74 -10.62 -14.18 4.26
C GLY A 74 -11.42 -13.00 4.76
N ASN A 75 -11.74 -12.98 6.03
CA ASN A 75 -12.48 -11.89 6.66
C ASN A 75 -11.56 -10.71 7.01
N PHE A 76 -11.31 -9.83 6.05
CA PHE A 76 -10.44 -8.67 6.22
C PHE A 76 -11.24 -7.40 6.53
N CYS A 77 -10.87 -6.69 7.60
CA CYS A 77 -11.57 -5.49 8.06
C CYS A 77 -11.47 -4.28 7.13
N ARG A 78 -10.49 -4.26 6.22
CA ARG A 78 -10.18 -3.16 5.29
C ARG A 78 -9.82 -1.84 5.99
N ASP A 79 -9.63 -1.85 7.31
CA ASP A 79 -9.25 -0.65 8.04
C ASP A 79 -7.90 -0.11 7.57
N ARG A 80 -7.77 1.22 7.56
CA ARG A 80 -6.59 1.94 7.03
C ARG A 80 -5.40 1.91 7.99
N LEU A 81 -5.64 1.59 9.25
CA LEU A 81 -4.60 1.44 10.27
C LEU A 81 -4.35 -0.03 10.65
N CYS A 82 -5.13 -0.97 10.12
CA CYS A 82 -4.92 -2.39 10.36
C CYS A 82 -3.63 -2.88 9.68
N ALA A 83 -2.64 -3.35 10.44
CA ALA A 83 -1.37 -3.85 9.94
C ALA A 83 -1.51 -5.01 8.93
N MET A 84 -2.47 -5.92 9.16
CA MET A 84 -2.81 -7.01 8.26
C MET A 84 -3.30 -6.51 6.90
N CYS A 85 -4.27 -5.59 6.89
CA CYS A 85 -4.84 -5.03 5.68
C CYS A 85 -3.83 -4.16 4.93
N ASN A 86 -3.01 -3.38 5.63
CA ASN A 86 -1.97 -2.53 5.05
C ASN A 86 -0.89 -3.35 4.35
N TRP A 87 -0.40 -4.40 5.00
CA TRP A 87 0.52 -5.33 4.37
C TRP A 87 -0.06 -5.94 3.09
N ARG A 88 -1.30 -6.39 3.10
CA ARG A 88 -1.95 -6.95 1.91
C ARG A 88 -2.11 -5.93 0.79
N ARG A 89 -2.48 -4.68 1.11
CA ARG A 89 -2.56 -3.60 0.12
C ARG A 89 -1.20 -3.33 -0.52
N SER A 90 -0.12 -3.29 0.27
CA SER A 90 1.24 -3.10 -0.25
C SER A 90 1.65 -4.22 -1.22
N LEU A 91 1.41 -5.49 -0.87
CA LEU A 91 1.71 -6.62 -1.74
C LEU A 91 0.96 -6.55 -3.07
N ARG A 92 -0.32 -6.20 -3.02
CA ARG A 92 -1.15 -6.07 -4.23
C ARG A 92 -0.73 -4.91 -5.10
N MET A 93 -0.43 -3.78 -4.49
CA MET A 93 0.05 -2.64 -5.24
C MET A 93 1.38 -2.95 -5.91
N PHE A 94 2.29 -3.62 -5.21
CA PHE A 94 3.53 -4.12 -5.78
C PHE A 94 3.27 -5.05 -6.98
N ALA A 95 2.37 -6.02 -6.85
CA ALA A 95 2.02 -6.94 -7.92
C ALA A 95 1.41 -6.21 -9.14
N LYS A 96 0.46 -5.28 -8.90
CA LYS A 96 -0.16 -4.48 -9.98
C LYS A 96 0.86 -3.62 -10.72
N LEU A 97 1.72 -2.91 -10.00
CA LEU A 97 2.77 -2.08 -10.61
C LEU A 97 3.79 -2.94 -11.36
N SER A 98 4.16 -4.10 -10.81
CA SER A 98 5.04 -5.04 -11.49
C SER A 98 4.42 -5.57 -12.77
N LYS A 99 3.15 -5.98 -12.77
CA LYS A 99 2.41 -6.39 -13.97
C LYS A 99 2.39 -5.28 -15.04
N ILE A 100 2.12 -4.04 -14.66
CA ILE A 100 2.10 -2.90 -15.57
C ILE A 100 3.49 -2.70 -16.19
N ILE A 101 4.53 -2.56 -15.35
CA ILE A 101 5.88 -2.21 -15.80
C ILE A 101 6.53 -3.36 -16.60
N GLN A 102 6.22 -4.61 -16.28
CA GLN A 102 6.73 -5.80 -16.97
C GLN A 102 5.91 -6.19 -18.21
N SER A 103 4.71 -5.63 -18.38
CA SER A 103 3.87 -5.94 -19.54
C SER A 103 4.57 -5.57 -20.85
N LYS A 104 4.28 -6.33 -21.91
CA LYS A 104 4.77 -6.05 -23.25
C LYS A 104 4.40 -4.64 -23.70
N GLN A 105 3.17 -4.22 -23.42
CA GLN A 105 2.65 -2.89 -23.75
C GLN A 105 3.51 -1.76 -23.15
N TYR A 106 3.98 -1.94 -21.91
CA TYR A 106 4.86 -0.95 -21.28
C TYR A 106 6.28 -1.03 -21.83
N GLN A 107 6.83 -2.23 -21.99
CA GLN A 107 8.20 -2.45 -22.47
C GLN A 107 8.40 -1.92 -23.91
N ASP A 108 7.40 -2.11 -24.77
CA ASP A 108 7.42 -1.64 -26.16
C ASP A 108 7.48 -0.09 -26.26
N THR A 109 7.04 0.65 -25.23
CA THR A 109 7.20 2.12 -25.20
C THR A 109 8.67 2.56 -25.07
N GLY A 110 9.52 1.71 -24.54
CA GLY A 110 10.90 2.01 -24.20
C GLY A 110 11.07 3.03 -23.08
N TYR A 111 10.01 3.38 -22.34
CA TYR A 111 10.06 4.34 -21.22
C TYR A 111 10.98 3.84 -20.10
N LYS A 112 11.49 4.79 -19.35
CA LYS A 112 12.31 4.58 -18.15
C LYS A 112 11.57 5.12 -16.94
N ASN A 113 11.83 4.51 -15.80
CA ASN A 113 11.19 4.89 -14.55
C ASN A 113 12.10 5.76 -13.70
N LEU A 114 11.52 6.84 -13.16
CA LEU A 114 12.12 7.65 -12.11
C LEU A 114 11.29 7.47 -10.84
N PHE A 115 11.96 7.37 -9.71
CA PHE A 115 11.35 7.42 -8.40
C PHE A 115 11.50 8.84 -7.86
N LEU A 116 10.40 9.44 -7.45
CA LEU A 116 10.34 10.80 -6.95
C LEU A 116 9.65 10.80 -5.60
N THR A 117 10.30 11.39 -4.59
CA THR A 117 9.69 11.70 -3.29
C THR A 117 9.47 13.20 -3.18
N LEU A 118 8.24 13.58 -2.88
CA LEU A 118 7.84 14.98 -2.68
C LEU A 118 7.32 15.14 -1.25
N THR A 119 7.90 16.08 -0.49
CA THR A 119 7.54 16.29 0.92
C THR A 119 6.92 17.67 1.15
N VAL A 120 6.27 17.80 2.30
CA VAL A 120 5.88 19.09 2.91
C VAL A 120 6.51 19.19 4.29
N LYS A 121 6.43 20.34 4.96
CA LYS A 121 6.82 20.47 6.38
C LYS A 121 6.03 19.49 7.24
N ASN A 122 6.63 19.07 8.36
CA ASN A 122 5.90 18.41 9.42
C ASN A 122 4.75 19.29 9.90
N CYS A 123 3.65 18.67 10.28
CA CYS A 123 2.47 19.35 10.79
C CYS A 123 1.97 18.71 12.08
N ASN A 124 1.28 19.48 12.89
CA ASN A 124 0.52 18.98 14.04
C ASN A 124 -0.74 18.25 13.56
N ILE A 125 -1.40 17.54 14.46
CA ILE A 125 -2.60 16.78 14.12
C ILE A 125 -3.74 17.66 13.59
N ASP A 126 -3.90 18.86 14.13
CA ASP A 126 -4.94 19.82 13.71
C ASP A 126 -4.71 20.36 12.29
N GLU A 127 -3.45 20.33 11.83
CA GLU A 127 -3.04 20.78 10.50
C GLU A 127 -2.99 19.65 9.47
N LEU A 128 -3.16 18.40 9.90
CA LEU A 128 -2.95 17.21 9.05
C LEU A 128 -3.87 17.22 7.82
N HIS A 129 -5.14 17.55 8.02
CA HIS A 129 -6.11 17.67 6.92
C HIS A 129 -5.63 18.64 5.84
N ASN A 130 -5.34 19.87 6.24
CA ASN A 130 -4.88 20.93 5.33
C ASN A 130 -3.56 20.57 4.66
N SER A 131 -2.66 19.90 5.39
CA SER A 131 -1.37 19.45 4.85
C SER A 131 -1.55 18.39 3.75
N ILE A 132 -2.49 17.44 3.95
CA ILE A 132 -2.82 16.42 2.95
C ILE A 132 -3.51 17.04 1.73
N GLU A 133 -4.45 17.96 1.91
CA GLU A 133 -5.08 18.67 0.79
C GLU A 133 -4.05 19.47 0.00
N ASN A 134 -3.17 20.18 0.70
CA ASN A 134 -2.14 21.00 0.07
C ASN A 134 -1.15 20.17 -0.75
N ILE A 135 -0.72 19.01 -0.24
CA ILE A 135 0.20 18.13 -1.00
C ILE A 135 -0.47 17.59 -2.27
N PHE A 136 -1.75 17.26 -2.24
CA PHE A 136 -2.47 16.79 -3.43
C PHE A 136 -2.75 17.91 -4.43
N TYR A 137 -3.13 19.09 -3.95
CA TYR A 137 -3.34 20.26 -4.78
C TYR A 137 -2.03 20.72 -5.43
N GLY A 138 -0.96 20.78 -4.63
CA GLY A 138 0.40 21.05 -5.12
C GLY A 138 0.83 20.04 -6.18
N PHE A 139 0.58 18.74 -5.97
CA PHE A 139 0.92 17.72 -6.95
C PHE A 139 0.14 17.88 -8.27
N LYS A 140 -1.15 18.21 -8.19
CA LYS A 140 -1.95 18.50 -9.38
C LYS A 140 -1.36 19.67 -10.20
N LYS A 141 -0.91 20.74 -9.54
CA LYS A 141 -0.23 21.87 -10.19
C LYS A 141 1.15 21.46 -10.72
N PHE A 142 1.91 20.71 -9.95
CA PHE A 142 3.26 20.26 -10.29
C PHE A 142 3.28 19.48 -11.60
N VAL A 143 2.39 18.52 -11.81
CA VAL A 143 2.33 17.73 -13.04
C VAL A 143 1.82 18.53 -14.24
N GLN A 144 1.22 19.70 -14.05
CA GLN A 144 0.80 20.61 -15.12
C GLN A 144 1.90 21.60 -15.55
N HIS A 145 2.99 21.71 -14.80
CA HIS A 145 4.13 22.52 -15.22
C HIS A 145 4.62 22.09 -16.59
N LYS A 146 4.78 23.04 -17.52
CA LYS A 146 5.13 22.75 -18.93
C LYS A 146 6.32 21.80 -19.06
N ALA A 147 7.39 22.01 -18.29
CA ALA A 147 8.57 21.15 -18.32
C ALA A 147 8.26 19.72 -17.86
N ILE A 148 7.50 19.56 -16.76
CA ILE A 148 7.11 18.25 -16.22
C ILE A 148 6.14 17.55 -17.17
N LYS A 149 5.09 18.24 -17.64
CA LYS A 149 4.08 17.71 -18.55
C LYS A 149 4.69 17.20 -19.86
N ASN A 150 5.70 17.88 -20.39
CA ASN A 150 6.38 17.46 -21.62
C ASN A 150 7.27 16.23 -21.40
N ALA A 151 7.92 16.14 -20.25
CA ALA A 151 8.87 15.07 -19.94
C ALA A 151 8.18 13.79 -19.45
N VAL A 152 7.06 13.89 -18.73
CA VAL A 152 6.40 12.76 -18.05
C VAL A 152 5.23 12.24 -18.91
N LYS A 153 5.24 10.94 -19.21
CA LYS A 153 4.20 10.26 -20.01
C LYS A 153 3.14 9.56 -19.17
N GLY A 154 3.37 9.48 -17.89
CA GLY A 154 2.44 8.95 -16.90
C GLY A 154 3.09 8.83 -15.56
N TYR A 155 2.27 8.64 -14.55
CA TYR A 155 2.74 8.45 -13.18
C TYR A 155 1.84 7.51 -12.38
N PHE A 156 2.44 6.89 -11.38
CA PHE A 156 1.79 6.36 -10.20
C PHE A 156 2.18 7.21 -9.01
N ARG A 157 1.25 7.52 -8.11
CA ARG A 157 1.54 8.19 -6.83
C ARG A 157 0.91 7.48 -5.66
N ALA A 158 1.58 7.47 -4.53
CA ALA A 158 1.08 7.01 -3.24
C ALA A 158 1.38 8.05 -2.16
N LEU A 159 0.39 8.33 -1.29
CA LEU A 159 0.59 9.13 -0.08
C LEU A 159 1.14 8.22 1.01
N GLU A 160 2.20 8.65 1.67
CA GLU A 160 2.70 8.10 2.92
C GLU A 160 2.70 9.19 3.99
N ILE A 161 2.29 8.83 5.21
CA ILE A 161 2.31 9.73 6.37
C ILE A 161 3.17 9.05 7.43
N SER A 162 4.30 9.62 7.74
CA SER A 162 5.12 9.19 8.86
C SER A 162 4.84 10.02 10.11
N TYR A 163 5.01 9.42 11.29
CA TYR A 163 4.82 10.07 12.58
C TYR A 163 6.15 10.16 13.31
N ASN A 164 6.50 11.37 13.75
CA ASN A 164 7.63 11.62 14.62
C ASN A 164 7.17 11.61 16.06
N SER A 165 7.48 10.57 16.80
CA SER A 165 7.07 10.39 18.19
C SER A 165 7.74 11.38 19.17
N LYS A 166 8.90 11.95 18.82
CA LYS A 166 9.60 12.95 19.65
C LYS A 166 8.88 14.28 19.63
N ASP A 167 8.56 14.75 18.43
CA ASP A 167 7.95 16.06 18.22
C ASP A 167 6.42 15.98 18.13
N LYS A 168 5.85 14.77 18.17
CA LYS A 168 4.42 14.48 18.02
C LYS A 168 3.82 15.08 16.73
N THR A 169 4.63 15.07 15.64
CA THR A 169 4.25 15.66 14.35
C THR A 169 4.07 14.60 13.27
N PHE A 170 3.25 14.91 12.28
CA PHE A 170 3.05 14.11 11.08
C PHE A 170 3.83 14.70 9.92
N HIS A 171 4.35 13.82 9.06
CA HIS A 171 5.06 14.19 7.85
C HIS A 171 4.44 13.52 6.63
N PRO A 172 3.44 14.15 5.99
CA PRO A 172 2.89 13.67 4.71
C PRO A 172 3.91 13.82 3.59
N HIS A 173 4.03 12.79 2.75
CA HIS A 173 4.85 12.84 1.55
C HIS A 173 4.30 11.94 0.46
N LEU A 174 4.64 12.24 -0.79
CA LEU A 174 4.25 11.45 -1.95
C LEU A 174 5.43 10.65 -2.46
N HIS A 175 5.24 9.35 -2.61
CA HIS A 175 6.07 8.50 -3.44
C HIS A 175 5.48 8.42 -4.83
N VAL A 176 6.28 8.74 -5.84
CA VAL A 176 5.81 8.83 -7.23
C VAL A 176 6.74 8.03 -8.13
N ILE A 177 6.16 7.20 -9.00
CA ILE A 177 6.87 6.62 -10.14
C ILE A 177 6.48 7.42 -11.36
N LEU A 178 7.48 7.98 -12.06
CA LEU A 178 7.29 8.72 -13.31
C LEU A 178 7.78 7.88 -14.48
N ALA A 179 6.97 7.74 -15.53
CA ALA A 179 7.39 7.19 -16.81
C ALA A 179 7.91 8.31 -17.71
N VAL A 180 9.16 8.21 -18.16
CA VAL A 180 9.80 9.19 -19.02
C VAL A 180 10.39 8.53 -20.28
N PRO A 181 10.39 9.19 -21.46
CA PRO A 181 11.00 8.65 -22.66
C PRO A 181 12.53 8.57 -22.52
N LYS A 182 13.19 7.75 -23.33
CA LYS A 182 14.66 7.65 -23.35
C LYS A 182 15.35 9.00 -23.56
N SER A 183 14.73 9.88 -24.38
CA SER A 183 15.22 11.23 -24.66
C SER A 183 15.27 12.14 -23.43
N TYR A 184 14.56 11.83 -22.37
CA TYR A 184 14.65 12.56 -21.09
C TYR A 184 16.08 12.68 -20.58
N PHE A 185 16.91 11.66 -20.81
CA PHE A 185 18.30 11.62 -20.33
C PHE A 185 19.27 12.38 -21.25
N SER A 186 18.79 12.96 -22.35
CA SER A 186 19.57 13.87 -23.17
C SER A 186 19.62 15.27 -22.56
N LYS A 187 20.72 16.01 -22.81
CA LYS A 187 20.99 17.32 -22.20
C LYS A 187 19.82 18.32 -22.32
N HIS A 188 19.05 18.26 -23.40
CA HIS A 188 17.95 19.22 -23.67
C HIS A 188 16.66 18.94 -22.89
N TYR A 189 16.42 17.70 -22.48
CA TYR A 189 15.15 17.29 -21.84
C TYR A 189 15.31 16.94 -20.37
N TYR A 190 16.56 16.88 -19.88
CA TYR A 190 16.85 16.53 -18.51
C TYR A 190 16.40 17.63 -17.55
N ILE A 191 15.67 17.24 -16.53
CA ILE A 191 15.25 18.11 -15.43
C ILE A 191 16.07 17.71 -14.20
N SER A 192 16.89 18.64 -13.69
CA SER A 192 17.70 18.39 -12.49
C SER A 192 16.82 18.33 -11.22
N GLN A 193 17.38 17.77 -10.15
CA GLN A 193 16.70 17.72 -8.84
C GLN A 193 16.35 19.13 -8.34
N GLU A 194 17.24 20.13 -8.53
CA GLU A 194 16.98 21.51 -8.15
C GLU A 194 15.77 22.09 -8.90
N LYS A 195 15.63 21.77 -10.20
CA LYS A 195 14.45 22.19 -10.97
C LYS A 195 13.19 21.50 -10.51
N PHE A 196 13.26 20.19 -10.16
CA PHE A 196 12.11 19.49 -9.57
C PHE A 196 11.72 20.14 -8.23
N THR A 197 12.70 20.44 -7.36
CA THR A 197 12.47 21.12 -6.09
C THR A 197 11.85 22.50 -6.29
N TYR A 198 12.36 23.28 -7.23
CA TYR A 198 11.82 24.60 -7.58
C TYR A 198 10.36 24.53 -8.04
N TYR A 199 10.05 23.59 -8.98
CA TYR A 199 8.68 23.42 -9.46
C TYR A 199 7.76 22.93 -8.35
N TRP A 200 8.25 22.07 -7.46
CA TRP A 200 7.48 21.59 -6.32
C TRP A 200 7.18 22.72 -5.33
N GLN A 201 8.18 23.50 -4.92
CA GLN A 201 8.02 24.67 -4.07
C GLN A 201 7.00 25.65 -4.64
N LYS A 202 7.13 25.99 -5.94
CA LYS A 202 6.19 26.86 -6.62
C LYS A 202 4.77 26.32 -6.68
N SER A 203 4.63 25.00 -6.83
CA SER A 203 3.32 24.33 -6.89
C SER A 203 2.62 24.31 -5.55
N LEU A 204 3.38 24.19 -4.45
CA LEU A 204 2.88 24.29 -3.08
C LEU A 204 2.59 25.74 -2.66
N ALA A 205 3.14 26.74 -3.34
CA ALA A 205 3.09 28.16 -2.97
C ALA A 205 3.64 28.42 -1.55
N VAL A 206 4.79 27.80 -1.22
CA VAL A 206 5.43 27.92 0.10
C VAL A 206 6.73 28.72 0.01
N ASP A 207 7.11 29.38 1.10
CA ASP A 207 8.32 30.19 1.24
C ASP A 207 9.58 29.38 1.58
N TYR A 208 9.42 28.17 2.10
CA TYR A 208 10.50 27.26 2.41
C TYR A 208 10.85 26.34 1.22
N LYS A 209 12.07 25.82 1.20
CA LYS A 209 12.53 24.82 0.23
C LYS A 209 12.11 23.42 0.67
N PRO A 210 11.10 22.80 0.02
CA PRO A 210 10.66 21.45 0.36
C PRO A 210 11.71 20.41 -0.11
N ILE A 211 11.74 19.25 0.55
CA ILE A 211 12.61 18.15 0.13
C ILE A 211 11.98 17.49 -1.10
N CYS A 212 12.79 17.35 -2.13
CA CYS A 212 12.46 16.64 -3.36
C CYS A 212 13.63 15.73 -3.70
N ASP A 213 13.42 14.42 -3.64
CA ASP A 213 14.42 13.42 -4.05
C ASP A 213 13.97 12.74 -5.33
N ILE A 214 14.83 12.72 -6.35
CA ILE A 214 14.56 12.07 -7.63
C ILE A 214 15.73 11.19 -8.04
N ARG A 215 15.41 9.94 -8.38
CA ARG A 215 16.39 8.95 -8.79
C ARG A 215 15.84 7.99 -9.84
N LYS A 216 16.71 7.51 -10.70
CA LYS A 216 16.40 6.42 -11.63
C LYS A 216 16.40 5.11 -10.86
N PHE A 217 15.41 4.26 -11.08
CA PHE A 217 15.47 2.88 -10.59
C PHE A 217 15.39 1.87 -11.75
N LYS A 218 16.06 0.74 -11.57
CA LYS A 218 16.15 -0.30 -12.60
C LYS A 218 15.47 -1.60 -12.19
N ASP A 219 15.14 -1.75 -10.92
CA ASP A 219 14.72 -3.00 -10.31
C ASP A 219 13.41 -2.86 -9.51
N ASN A 220 12.99 -3.95 -8.91
CA ASN A 220 11.78 -4.01 -8.10
C ASN A 220 11.85 -3.20 -6.80
N LYS A 221 13.02 -2.68 -6.38
CA LYS A 221 13.15 -1.89 -5.14
C LYS A 221 12.38 -0.59 -5.22
N GLY A 222 12.43 0.10 -6.36
CA GLY A 222 11.64 1.32 -6.57
C GLY A 222 10.14 1.05 -6.56
N ILE A 223 9.71 -0.09 -7.12
CA ILE A 223 8.30 -0.51 -7.07
C ILE A 223 7.90 -0.82 -5.63
N ALA A 224 8.73 -1.56 -4.90
CA ALA A 224 8.48 -1.91 -3.50
C ALA A 224 8.37 -0.65 -2.61
N GLU A 225 9.25 0.33 -2.81
CA GLU A 225 9.23 1.60 -2.08
C GLU A 225 7.93 2.39 -2.36
N ALA A 226 7.56 2.53 -3.64
CA ALA A 226 6.32 3.23 -4.03
C ALA A 226 5.05 2.49 -3.60
N SER A 227 5.14 1.17 -3.38
CA SER A 227 4.01 0.32 -2.97
C SER A 227 3.83 0.25 -1.46
N LYS A 228 4.72 0.87 -0.67
CA LYS A 228 4.53 0.97 0.78
C LYS A 228 3.20 1.63 1.07
N TYR A 229 2.54 1.11 2.10
CA TYR A 229 1.25 1.65 2.45
C TYR A 229 1.37 2.93 3.27
N CYS A 230 0.29 3.71 3.26
CA CYS A 230 0.17 5.08 3.73
C CYS A 230 0.73 5.34 5.14
N ILE A 231 0.63 4.39 6.05
CA ILE A 231 1.13 4.50 7.43
C ILE A 231 1.65 3.15 7.91
N LYS A 232 2.82 3.16 8.53
CA LYS A 232 3.35 2.01 9.24
C LYS A 232 2.72 1.96 10.63
N THR A 233 1.72 1.11 10.79
CA THR A 233 1.01 0.89 12.05
C THR A 233 1.56 -0.35 12.75
N ASP A 234 2.72 -0.21 13.37
CA ASP A 234 3.28 -1.19 14.30
C ASP A 234 3.01 -0.79 15.75
N ASP A 235 3.31 -1.68 16.70
CA ASP A 235 3.09 -1.42 18.12
C ASP A 235 3.83 -0.16 18.57
N LYS A 236 5.06 0.07 18.08
CA LYS A 236 5.84 1.28 18.40
C LYS A 236 5.12 2.57 17.99
N PHE A 237 4.47 2.58 16.84
CA PHE A 237 3.64 3.72 16.41
C PHE A 237 2.43 3.87 17.33
N LEU A 238 1.68 2.78 17.56
CA LEU A 238 0.47 2.80 18.38
C LEU A 238 0.77 3.22 19.83
N ASP A 239 1.89 2.80 20.40
CA ASP A 239 2.31 3.18 21.76
C ASP A 239 2.75 4.65 21.86
N SER A 240 3.17 5.26 20.77
CA SER A 240 3.72 6.61 20.75
C SER A 240 2.70 7.72 20.42
N ILE A 241 1.59 7.37 19.78
CA ILE A 241 0.55 8.34 19.36
C ILE A 241 -0.52 8.48 20.43
N SER A 242 -1.02 9.70 20.69
CA SER A 242 -2.15 9.92 21.59
C SER A 242 -3.47 9.40 20.98
N ASP A 243 -4.48 9.13 21.83
CA ASP A 243 -5.81 8.71 21.36
C ASP A 243 -6.49 9.76 20.49
N GLU A 244 -6.36 11.02 20.86
CA GLU A 244 -6.88 12.15 20.07
C GLU A 244 -6.24 12.19 18.67
N ALA A 245 -4.91 12.07 18.60
CA ALA A 245 -4.19 12.06 17.32
C ALA A 245 -4.51 10.81 16.49
N LEU A 246 -4.63 9.63 17.12
CA LEU A 246 -5.02 8.39 16.46
C LEU A 246 -6.46 8.49 15.91
N ARG A 247 -7.37 9.05 16.71
CA ARG A 247 -8.78 9.32 16.33
C ARG A 247 -8.83 10.22 15.09
N THR A 248 -8.20 11.38 15.16
CA THR A 248 -8.18 12.34 14.05
C THR A 248 -7.56 11.73 12.80
N LEU A 249 -6.40 11.09 12.92
CA LEU A 249 -5.73 10.41 11.81
C LEU A 249 -6.64 9.36 11.15
N ARG A 250 -7.34 8.54 11.94
CA ARG A 250 -8.23 7.51 11.40
C ARG A 250 -9.41 8.13 10.64
N LEU A 251 -9.97 9.22 11.14
CA LEU A 251 -11.05 9.95 10.49
C LEU A 251 -10.58 10.59 9.17
N GLU A 252 -9.42 11.25 9.19
CA GLU A 252 -8.84 11.86 7.99
C GLU A 252 -8.58 10.85 6.89
N LEU A 253 -8.04 9.69 7.22
CA LEU A 253 -7.76 8.65 6.24
C LEU A 253 -9.01 8.05 5.59
N GLN A 254 -10.20 8.21 6.17
CA GLN A 254 -11.42 7.53 5.71
C GLN A 254 -11.80 7.90 4.27
N PHE A 255 -11.67 9.16 3.90
CA PHE A 255 -12.17 9.69 2.62
C PHE A 255 -11.06 10.01 1.61
N ILE A 256 -9.80 9.81 1.97
CA ILE A 256 -8.67 10.18 1.13
C ILE A 256 -8.35 9.06 0.12
N ARG A 257 -8.19 9.44 -1.14
CA ARG A 257 -7.64 8.54 -2.16
C ARG A 257 -6.11 8.51 -2.06
N LEU A 258 -5.58 7.47 -1.42
CA LEU A 258 -4.16 7.35 -1.10
C LEU A 258 -3.28 7.15 -2.34
N ILE A 259 -3.79 6.48 -3.37
CA ILE A 259 -3.05 6.17 -4.61
C ILE A 259 -3.67 6.84 -5.82
N GLY A 260 -2.87 7.03 -6.86
CA GLY A 260 -3.35 7.57 -8.14
C GLY A 260 -2.51 7.09 -9.32
N PHE A 261 -3.18 6.82 -10.44
CA PHE A 261 -2.58 6.45 -11.71
C PHE A 261 -2.95 7.47 -12.79
N ALA A 262 -2.00 7.82 -13.65
CA ALA A 262 -2.25 8.70 -14.78
C ALA A 262 -1.39 8.33 -16.00
N GLY A 263 -1.84 8.75 -17.20
CA GLY A 263 -1.17 8.48 -18.46
C GLY A 263 -0.94 6.99 -18.66
N ILE A 264 0.24 6.62 -19.17
CA ILE A 264 0.56 5.25 -19.57
C ILE A 264 0.29 4.19 -18.47
N PHE A 265 0.50 4.52 -17.20
CA PHE A 265 0.22 3.58 -16.11
C PHE A 265 -1.28 3.27 -16.00
N ARG A 266 -2.15 4.29 -16.13
CA ARG A 266 -3.60 4.11 -16.10
C ARG A 266 -4.09 3.37 -17.35
N ASP A 267 -3.53 3.71 -18.51
CA ASP A 267 -3.98 3.17 -19.79
C ASP A 267 -3.63 1.66 -19.89
N ILE A 268 -2.42 1.28 -19.49
CA ILE A 268 -2.03 -0.14 -19.41
C ILE A 268 -2.81 -0.89 -18.32
N ALA A 269 -3.04 -0.28 -17.16
CA ALA A 269 -3.87 -0.92 -16.12
C ALA A 269 -5.26 -1.26 -16.66
N ARG A 270 -5.87 -0.39 -17.48
CA ARG A 270 -7.16 -0.65 -18.13
C ARG A 270 -7.06 -1.79 -19.17
N GLN A 271 -6.03 -1.79 -20.00
CA GLN A 271 -5.80 -2.85 -20.98
C GLN A 271 -5.63 -4.22 -20.32
N LEU A 272 -4.93 -4.25 -19.19
CA LEU A 272 -4.73 -5.46 -18.38
C LEU A 272 -5.90 -5.78 -17.44
N LYS A 273 -7.02 -5.02 -17.53
CA LYS A 273 -8.20 -5.14 -16.68
C LYS A 273 -7.90 -5.10 -15.16
N LEU A 274 -6.84 -4.38 -14.79
CA LEU A 274 -6.45 -4.24 -13.38
C LEU A 274 -7.31 -3.18 -12.70
N THR A 275 -7.87 -3.52 -11.55
CA THR A 275 -8.60 -2.56 -10.70
C THR A 275 -7.64 -1.52 -10.11
N ILE A 276 -7.94 -0.23 -10.30
CA ILE A 276 -7.10 0.89 -9.84
C ILE A 276 -7.48 1.37 -8.43
N ASN A 277 -8.44 0.70 -7.79
CA ASN A 277 -8.88 1.02 -6.44
C ASN A 277 -7.96 0.39 -5.38
N ASP A 278 -7.61 1.15 -4.33
CA ASP A 278 -6.82 0.68 -3.20
C ASP A 278 -7.64 -0.13 -2.18
N ASP A 279 -8.96 -0.03 -2.24
CA ASP A 279 -9.87 -0.69 -1.29
C ASP A 279 -10.30 -2.09 -1.71
N VAL A 280 -10.13 -2.47 -2.98
CA VAL A 280 -10.58 -3.77 -3.49
C VAL A 280 -9.58 -4.88 -3.17
N VAL A 281 -10.08 -5.89 -2.46
CA VAL A 281 -9.32 -7.07 -2.06
C VAL A 281 -9.59 -8.19 -3.06
N GLU A 282 -9.10 -8.07 -4.30
CA GLU A 282 -9.11 -9.17 -5.27
C GLU A 282 -7.87 -10.05 -5.10
N ASN A 283 -8.02 -11.34 -5.27
CA ASN A 283 -6.91 -12.27 -5.29
C ASN A 283 -6.73 -12.76 -6.73
N ASP A 284 -5.54 -12.54 -7.29
CA ASP A 284 -5.17 -13.11 -8.57
C ASP A 284 -4.97 -14.62 -8.38
N LEU A 285 -5.95 -15.39 -8.80
CA LEU A 285 -5.83 -16.85 -8.89
C LEU A 285 -5.35 -17.23 -10.29
N PRO A 286 -4.56 -18.29 -10.44
CA PRO A 286 -4.20 -18.83 -11.74
C PRO A 286 -5.45 -19.27 -12.50
N GLU A 287 -5.60 -18.84 -13.76
CA GLU A 287 -6.73 -19.23 -14.62
C GLU A 287 -6.48 -20.60 -15.30
N ASP A 288 -5.20 -20.91 -15.59
CA ASP A 288 -4.78 -22.07 -16.36
C ASP A 288 -4.00 -23.11 -15.50
N ASP A 289 -4.33 -23.23 -14.21
CA ASP A 289 -3.68 -24.17 -13.30
C ASP A 289 -4.69 -25.04 -12.57
N VAL A 290 -4.31 -26.29 -12.30
CA VAL A 290 -5.21 -27.28 -11.70
C VAL A 290 -5.31 -27.06 -10.21
N LEU A 291 -6.55 -26.86 -9.74
CA LEU A 291 -6.86 -26.78 -8.32
C LEU A 291 -6.89 -28.20 -7.72
N ILE A 292 -6.01 -28.45 -6.77
CA ILE A 292 -5.87 -29.77 -6.11
C ILE A 292 -6.77 -29.86 -4.87
N GLU A 293 -6.71 -28.82 -4.03
CA GLU A 293 -7.43 -28.81 -2.75
C GLU A 293 -7.73 -27.39 -2.27
N ILE A 294 -8.72 -27.29 -1.41
CA ILE A 294 -9.11 -26.07 -0.70
C ILE A 294 -8.79 -26.26 0.77
N LEU A 295 -8.01 -25.33 1.34
CA LEU A 295 -7.61 -25.34 2.73
C LEU A 295 -8.23 -24.16 3.47
N LYS A 296 -9.02 -24.44 4.52
CA LYS A 296 -9.67 -23.44 5.35
C LYS A 296 -9.00 -23.39 6.72
N TYR A 297 -8.56 -22.18 7.09
CA TYR A 297 -7.84 -21.91 8.33
C TYR A 297 -8.64 -21.01 9.24
N ARG A 298 -8.56 -21.27 10.54
CA ARG A 298 -9.09 -20.45 11.61
C ARG A 298 -7.97 -20.01 12.55
N TRP A 299 -8.01 -18.76 12.99
CA TRP A 299 -7.08 -18.26 13.99
C TRP A 299 -7.38 -18.90 15.36
N SER A 300 -6.39 -19.52 15.96
CA SER A 300 -6.43 -20.05 17.31
C SER A 300 -5.70 -19.09 18.27
N VAL A 301 -6.45 -18.49 19.20
CA VAL A 301 -5.88 -17.55 20.18
C VAL A 301 -4.93 -18.29 21.11
N GLY A 302 -5.27 -19.51 21.52
CA GLY A 302 -4.46 -20.33 22.42
C GLY A 302 -3.11 -20.72 21.83
N LEU A 303 -3.08 -21.07 20.54
CA LEU A 303 -1.85 -21.42 19.83
C LEU A 303 -1.09 -20.22 19.25
N LYS A 304 -1.72 -19.04 19.23
CA LYS A 304 -1.22 -17.84 18.55
C LYS A 304 -0.82 -18.13 17.11
N ASN A 305 -1.58 -19.01 16.46
CA ASN A 305 -1.35 -19.46 15.09
C ASN A 305 -2.67 -19.86 14.41
N TYR A 306 -2.60 -20.13 13.11
CA TYR A 306 -3.72 -20.67 12.35
C TYR A 306 -3.73 -22.19 12.38
N GLU A 307 -4.92 -22.75 12.50
CA GLU A 307 -5.21 -24.18 12.43
C GLU A 307 -6.06 -24.47 11.21
N ILE A 308 -5.76 -25.54 10.48
CA ILE A 308 -6.65 -26.08 9.45
C ILE A 308 -7.84 -26.71 10.16
N PHE A 309 -9.04 -26.26 9.82
CA PHE A 309 -10.27 -26.87 10.35
C PHE A 309 -11.07 -27.60 9.27
N GLU A 310 -10.76 -27.38 8.01
CA GLU A 310 -11.42 -28.04 6.90
C GLU A 310 -10.47 -28.14 5.72
N THR A 311 -10.46 -29.30 5.05
CA THR A 311 -9.74 -29.57 3.81
C THR A 311 -10.69 -30.25 2.83
N GLU A 312 -10.86 -29.66 1.66
CA GLU A 312 -11.69 -30.19 0.58
C GLU A 312 -10.78 -30.55 -0.60
N LYS A 313 -10.77 -31.82 -0.97
CA LYS A 313 -10.05 -32.27 -2.19
C LYS A 313 -10.95 -32.04 -3.39
N VAL A 314 -10.44 -31.32 -4.37
CA VAL A 314 -11.12 -31.13 -5.65
C VAL A 314 -10.78 -32.33 -6.51
N GLY A 315 -11.76 -33.27 -6.65
CA GLY A 315 -11.59 -34.47 -7.48
C GLY A 315 -11.53 -34.12 -8.96
N PHE A 316 -10.72 -34.89 -9.67
CA PHE A 316 -10.74 -34.96 -11.13
C PHE A 316 -11.93 -35.82 -11.59
#